data_cac38a9cae9b001361fda43f395531fa
#
_entry.id   cac38a9cae9b001361fda43f395531fa
#
_cell.length_a   1.000
_cell.length_b   1.000
_cell.length_c   1.000
_cell.angle_alpha   90.00
_cell.angle_beta   90.00
_cell.angle_gamma   90.00
#
_symmetry.space_group_name_H-M   'P 1'
#
loop_
_entity.id
_entity.type
_entity.pdbx_description
1 polymer ?
#
loop_
_entity_poly.entity_id
_entity_poly.type
_entity_poly.pdbx_seq_one_letter_code
_entity_poly.pdbx_strand_id
1 'polypeptide(L)'
;MPSIRRASSTVLMLAASLSASAVLPHPAIAQVQQPGAVEQEGPTAAQSRQVVTRPVAPDAMGVERGAQPDGIVPSAGVELYQRMGVTLPPLPPEKPYTGPIDEAYGAFQRGLYVKALDVALKRASAGDAASQTLVAEMMSKGLGINRDAKTAAFWYGQAAERGDPAAMFQYSLLLMSGRYVPADKKKADDYMRKAAEAGNSSAQFNWGQILVSDNPGDKGFKLALPFYERAAKQGVADAQYAVAQLYVNMKGVPEEKKAEARRWLERAAKAGFDTAQLDMGIWFVNGVGGERNYDKGFEWLRIAAHRGNVVAQNKLSHLYIEALGTRPNPVEAAKWYVLSRRAGLQDAALEDFYLGINDEQQRQAIDAANRFRRQ
;
A
#
# COMPACT_ATOMS: atom_id res chain seq x y z
N MET A 1 -11.46 34.14 -26.29
CA MET A 1 -10.12 33.53 -26.37
C MET A 1 -9.29 34.08 -25.23
N PRO A 2 -8.95 33.28 -24.23
CA PRO A 2 -7.67 32.57 -24.16
C PRO A 2 -7.86 31.17 -23.60
N SER A 3 -7.41 30.19 -24.30
CA SER A 3 -7.30 28.82 -23.83
C SER A 3 -5.90 28.32 -24.12
N ILE A 4 -5.47 27.28 -23.40
CA ILE A 4 -4.26 26.51 -23.62
C ILE A 4 -3.02 27.02 -22.88
N ARG A 5 -2.96 26.75 -21.55
CA ARG A 5 -1.71 26.54 -20.81
C ARG A 5 -1.94 25.87 -19.45
N ARG A 6 -2.50 24.67 -19.38
CA ARG A 6 -2.60 23.89 -18.13
C ARG A 6 -2.25 22.39 -18.22
N ALA A 7 -1.74 21.94 -19.38
CA ALA A 7 -1.39 20.52 -19.53
C ALA A 7 0.02 20.14 -19.05
N SER A 8 0.92 21.12 -18.87
CA SER A 8 2.33 20.83 -18.57
C SER A 8 2.63 20.56 -17.09
N SER A 9 1.79 21.01 -16.16
CA SER A 9 2.07 20.86 -14.73
C SER A 9 1.78 19.47 -14.18
N THR A 10 0.81 18.76 -14.74
CA THR A 10 0.40 17.44 -14.24
C THR A 10 1.42 16.35 -14.63
N VAL A 11 2.04 16.46 -15.79
CA VAL A 11 3.08 15.52 -16.24
C VAL A 11 4.36 15.68 -15.42
N LEU A 12 4.68 16.91 -15.01
CA LEU A 12 5.84 17.18 -14.16
C LEU A 12 5.64 16.62 -12.74
N MET A 13 4.40 16.68 -12.20
CA MET A 13 4.06 16.08 -10.91
C MET A 13 4.09 14.54 -10.96
N LEU A 14 3.73 13.92 -12.08
CA LEU A 14 3.83 12.47 -12.24
C LEU A 14 5.29 12.00 -12.22
N ALA A 15 6.18 12.71 -12.90
CA ALA A 15 7.61 12.39 -12.88
C ALA A 15 8.22 12.58 -11.48
N ALA A 16 7.81 13.61 -10.74
CA ALA A 16 8.27 13.84 -9.37
C ALA A 16 7.70 12.82 -8.37
N SER A 17 6.43 12.43 -8.52
CA SER A 17 5.81 11.41 -7.65
C SER A 17 6.36 10.00 -7.93
N LEU A 18 6.63 9.66 -9.18
CA LEU A 18 7.21 8.38 -9.58
C LEU A 18 8.69 8.27 -9.15
N SER A 19 9.45 9.39 -9.13
CA SER A 19 10.84 9.39 -8.67
C SER A 19 10.97 9.35 -7.14
N ALA A 20 9.98 9.87 -6.39
CA ALA A 20 9.97 9.84 -4.92
C ALA A 20 9.62 8.47 -4.33
N SER A 21 8.90 7.61 -5.06
CA SER A 21 8.50 6.27 -4.60
C SER A 21 9.59 5.20 -4.80
N ALA A 22 10.71 5.51 -5.47
CA ALA A 22 11.72 4.53 -5.85
C ALA A 22 12.58 4.02 -4.69
N VAL A 23 12.58 4.68 -3.53
CA VAL A 23 13.39 4.29 -2.36
C VAL A 23 12.60 4.63 -1.10
N LEU A 24 11.63 3.82 -0.73
CA LEU A 24 11.16 3.85 0.65
C LEU A 24 11.93 2.82 1.45
N PRO A 25 12.82 3.24 2.37
CA PRO A 25 13.11 2.43 3.52
C PRO A 25 11.80 2.31 4.32
N HIS A 26 11.53 1.13 4.83
CA HIS A 26 10.55 0.94 5.91
C HIS A 26 10.75 2.02 6.98
N PRO A 27 9.71 2.45 7.70
CA PRO A 27 9.76 3.59 8.58
C PRO A 27 10.96 3.47 9.52
N ALA A 28 11.90 4.38 9.37
CA ALA A 28 12.92 4.61 10.37
C ALA A 28 12.19 5.02 11.64
N ILE A 29 12.29 4.18 12.67
CA ILE A 29 11.95 4.54 14.04
C ILE A 29 12.72 5.84 14.33
N ALA A 30 11.98 6.91 14.54
CA ALA A 30 12.53 8.17 14.94
C ALA A 30 13.42 7.95 16.18
N GLN A 31 14.71 8.16 16.03
CA GLN A 31 15.61 8.29 17.17
C GLN A 31 15.26 9.59 17.88
N VAL A 32 14.54 9.45 18.98
CA VAL A 32 14.42 10.51 19.98
C VAL A 32 15.82 10.73 20.55
N GLN A 33 16.41 11.90 20.30
CA GLN A 33 17.58 12.37 20.98
C GLN A 33 17.28 12.43 22.47
N GLN A 34 18.01 11.64 23.26
CA GLN A 34 18.02 11.78 24.71
C GLN A 34 18.95 12.94 25.10
N PRO A 35 18.51 13.82 25.99
CA PRO A 35 19.43 14.74 26.66
C PRO A 35 20.16 14.04 27.81
N GLY A 36 21.47 14.29 27.88
CA GLY A 36 22.42 14.29 28.98
C GLY A 36 22.23 13.36 30.16
N ALA A 37 23.22 12.50 30.33
CA ALA A 37 23.47 11.69 31.51
C ALA A 37 23.68 12.56 32.76
N VAL A 38 23.02 12.19 33.86
CA VAL A 38 23.45 12.48 35.23
C VAL A 38 23.55 11.16 35.95
N GLU A 39 24.75 10.80 36.34
CA GLU A 39 25.07 9.68 37.25
C GLU A 39 24.42 9.90 38.63
N GLN A 40 23.73 8.88 39.13
CA GLN A 40 23.64 8.65 40.59
C GLN A 40 23.55 7.16 40.88
N GLU A 41 24.42 6.72 41.79
CA GLU A 41 24.60 5.36 42.28
C GLU A 41 23.43 4.84 43.12
N GLY A 42 23.18 3.55 42.99
CA GLY A 42 22.73 2.43 43.78
C GLY A 42 21.65 2.60 44.91
N PRO A 43 21.08 1.55 45.48
CA PRO A 43 21.60 0.19 45.59
C PRO A 43 20.58 -0.96 45.28
N THR A 44 21.15 -2.15 45.20
CA THR A 44 20.57 -3.52 45.18
C THR A 44 19.40 -3.78 46.12
N ALA A 45 18.37 -4.45 45.58
CA ALA A 45 17.65 -5.54 46.30
C ALA A 45 16.76 -6.36 45.37
N ALA A 46 17.04 -7.63 45.33
CA ALA A 46 16.19 -8.67 44.74
C ALA A 46 14.84 -8.76 45.44
N GLN A 47 13.75 -8.73 44.72
CA GLN A 47 12.47 -9.29 45.19
C GLN A 47 11.76 -10.03 44.03
N SER A 48 11.87 -11.33 44.13
CA SER A 48 11.05 -12.33 43.46
C SER A 48 9.57 -12.12 43.76
N ARG A 49 8.76 -11.82 42.71
CA ARG A 49 7.31 -11.91 42.81
C ARG A 49 6.87 -13.30 42.33
N GLN A 50 6.46 -14.10 43.31
CA GLN A 50 5.74 -15.37 43.10
C GLN A 50 4.42 -15.09 42.41
N VAL A 51 4.19 -15.77 41.26
CA VAL A 51 2.89 -15.85 40.59
C VAL A 51 2.06 -16.87 41.42
N VAL A 52 1.04 -16.36 42.09
CA VAL A 52 0.04 -17.19 42.78
C VAL A 52 -0.95 -17.69 41.74
N THR A 53 -0.86 -18.93 41.35
CA THR A 53 -1.90 -19.66 40.63
C THR A 53 -3.05 -20.03 41.57
N ARG A 54 -4.21 -19.42 41.35
CA ARG A 54 -5.46 -19.90 41.99
C ARG A 54 -6.02 -21.04 41.15
N PRO A 55 -6.39 -22.18 41.79
CA PRO A 55 -7.12 -23.23 41.10
C PRO A 55 -8.58 -22.82 40.91
N VAL A 56 -9.08 -22.86 39.68
CA VAL A 56 -10.51 -22.77 39.37
C VAL A 56 -11.10 -24.18 39.47
N ALA A 57 -12.08 -24.36 40.37
CA ALA A 57 -12.83 -25.58 40.49
C ALA A 57 -13.71 -25.86 39.25
N PRO A 58 -13.98 -27.14 38.95
CA PRO A 58 -14.86 -27.50 37.85
C PRO A 58 -16.29 -27.55 38.33
N ASP A 59 -17.17 -26.70 37.78
CA ASP A 59 -18.61 -26.91 37.94
C ASP A 59 -19.26 -27.21 36.60
N ALA A 60 -20.01 -28.29 36.71
CA ALA A 60 -20.72 -28.99 35.67
C ALA A 60 -21.81 -28.13 35.01
N MET A 61 -21.88 -28.21 33.67
CA MET A 61 -23.14 -28.38 32.95
C MET A 61 -22.83 -29.06 31.63
N GLY A 62 -23.26 -30.31 31.53
CA GLY A 62 -23.14 -31.13 30.34
C GLY A 62 -23.96 -30.54 29.20
N VAL A 63 -23.26 -30.22 28.12
CA VAL A 63 -23.82 -30.17 26.78
C VAL A 63 -23.01 -31.20 25.99
N GLU A 64 -23.64 -32.32 25.66
CA GLU A 64 -23.11 -33.30 24.72
C GLU A 64 -22.79 -32.59 23.42
N ARG A 65 -21.51 -32.35 23.18
CA ARG A 65 -21.02 -31.97 21.84
C ARG A 65 -20.87 -33.26 21.03
N GLY A 66 -21.81 -33.47 20.12
CA GLY A 66 -21.63 -34.45 19.06
C GLY A 66 -20.28 -34.23 18.40
N ALA A 67 -19.53 -35.32 18.25
CA ALA A 67 -18.24 -35.33 17.59
C ALA A 67 -18.41 -34.76 16.16
N GLN A 68 -17.92 -33.55 15.92
CA GLN A 68 -17.68 -33.06 14.57
C GLN A 68 -16.38 -33.67 14.07
N PRO A 69 -16.32 -34.11 12.80
CA PRO A 69 -15.06 -34.53 12.20
C PRO A 69 -14.11 -33.33 12.13
N ASP A 70 -12.81 -33.61 12.26
CA ASP A 70 -11.71 -32.64 12.32
C ASP A 70 -11.89 -31.49 11.34
N GLY A 71 -12.52 -30.43 11.79
CA GLY A 71 -12.91 -29.27 11.01
C GLY A 71 -11.94 -28.13 11.22
N ILE A 72 -11.49 -27.58 10.11
CA ILE A 72 -10.83 -26.29 9.97
C ILE A 72 -11.51 -25.27 10.91
N VAL A 73 -10.74 -24.75 11.88
CA VAL A 73 -11.19 -23.66 12.75
C VAL A 73 -11.52 -22.46 11.85
N PRO A 74 -12.77 -21.95 11.85
CA PRO A 74 -13.13 -20.81 11.01
C PRO A 74 -12.22 -19.61 11.33
N SER A 75 -11.72 -18.93 10.31
CA SER A 75 -10.98 -17.70 10.51
C SER A 75 -11.88 -16.64 11.18
N ALA A 76 -11.29 -15.71 11.93
CA ALA A 76 -12.02 -14.65 12.64
C ALA A 76 -13.01 -13.87 11.73
N GLY A 77 -12.74 -13.82 10.43
CA GLY A 77 -13.63 -13.23 9.42
C GLY A 77 -14.93 -14.02 9.23
N VAL A 78 -14.88 -15.35 9.24
CA VAL A 78 -16.07 -16.21 9.09
C VAL A 78 -17.00 -16.08 10.31
N GLU A 79 -16.44 -16.00 11.52
CA GLU A 79 -17.22 -15.75 12.73
C GLU A 79 -17.93 -14.39 12.72
N LEU A 80 -17.29 -13.35 12.17
CA LEU A 80 -17.89 -12.03 12.02
C LEU A 80 -19.12 -12.07 11.10
N TYR A 81 -19.00 -12.72 9.93
CA TYR A 81 -20.11 -12.88 8.99
C TYR A 81 -21.28 -13.68 9.60
N GLN A 82 -20.98 -14.73 10.36
CA GLN A 82 -22.01 -15.52 11.06
C GLN A 82 -22.75 -14.68 12.11
N ARG A 83 -22.04 -13.84 12.86
CA ARG A 83 -22.65 -12.91 13.84
C ARG A 83 -23.51 -11.82 13.18
N MET A 84 -23.20 -11.45 11.95
CA MET A 84 -23.98 -10.48 11.17
C MET A 84 -25.20 -11.10 10.49
N GLY A 85 -25.44 -12.42 10.64
CA GLY A 85 -26.56 -13.12 9.99
C GLY A 85 -26.46 -13.20 8.45
N VAL A 86 -25.27 -12.97 7.90
CA VAL A 86 -25.05 -13.04 6.45
C VAL A 86 -24.67 -14.46 6.08
N THR A 87 -25.48 -15.12 5.26
CA THR A 87 -25.13 -16.40 4.63
C THR A 87 -24.05 -16.19 3.60
N LEU A 88 -22.85 -16.76 3.87
CA LEU A 88 -21.78 -16.78 2.87
C LEU A 88 -22.25 -17.61 1.65
N PRO A 89 -21.94 -17.18 0.42
CA PRO A 89 -22.18 -18.02 -0.74
C PRO A 89 -21.40 -19.34 -0.58
N PRO A 90 -21.95 -20.46 -1.08
CA PRO A 90 -21.26 -21.74 -1.00
C PRO A 90 -19.90 -21.61 -1.65
N LEU A 91 -18.86 -22.11 -0.95
CA LEU A 91 -17.51 -22.18 -1.53
C LEU A 91 -17.58 -22.99 -2.84
N PRO A 92 -16.96 -22.52 -3.92
CA PRO A 92 -16.85 -23.33 -5.13
C PRO A 92 -16.16 -24.65 -4.76
N PRO A 93 -16.56 -25.76 -5.38
CA PRO A 93 -15.96 -27.06 -5.10
C PRO A 93 -14.44 -26.97 -5.29
N GLU A 94 -13.69 -27.37 -4.27
CA GLU A 94 -12.24 -27.42 -4.33
C GLU A 94 -11.83 -28.35 -5.48
N LYS A 95 -11.20 -27.79 -6.50
CA LYS A 95 -10.53 -28.60 -7.52
C LYS A 95 -9.32 -29.23 -6.86
N PRO A 96 -9.18 -30.58 -6.87
CA PRO A 96 -8.02 -31.22 -6.31
C PRO A 96 -6.76 -30.67 -7.00
N TYR A 97 -5.83 -30.14 -6.20
CA TYR A 97 -4.56 -29.66 -6.71
C TYR A 97 -3.73 -30.87 -7.21
N THR A 98 -3.46 -30.91 -8.51
CA THR A 98 -2.72 -31.98 -9.17
C THR A 98 -1.25 -31.62 -9.47
N GLY A 99 -0.81 -30.41 -9.07
CA GLY A 99 0.55 -29.95 -9.29
C GLY A 99 1.55 -30.49 -8.25
N PRO A 100 2.85 -30.26 -8.44
CA PRO A 100 3.87 -30.63 -7.47
C PRO A 100 3.67 -29.86 -6.16
N ILE A 101 3.63 -30.58 -5.04
CA ILE A 101 3.46 -29.99 -3.71
C ILE A 101 4.81 -29.44 -3.27
N ASP A 102 4.91 -28.12 -3.08
CA ASP A 102 6.03 -27.51 -2.39
C ASP A 102 5.80 -27.54 -0.88
N GLU A 103 6.36 -28.55 -0.22
CA GLU A 103 6.19 -28.77 1.22
C GLU A 103 6.75 -27.59 2.04
N ALA A 104 7.87 -26.98 1.63
CA ALA A 104 8.49 -25.86 2.32
C ALA A 104 7.58 -24.62 2.26
N TYR A 105 7.11 -24.26 1.07
CA TYR A 105 6.23 -23.14 0.87
C TYR A 105 4.85 -23.37 1.51
N GLY A 106 4.32 -24.59 1.39
CA GLY A 106 3.05 -24.94 2.06
C GLY A 106 3.13 -24.87 3.58
N ALA A 107 4.25 -25.25 4.19
CA ALA A 107 4.49 -25.08 5.62
C ALA A 107 4.61 -23.58 5.98
N PHE A 108 5.32 -22.79 5.17
CA PHE A 108 5.46 -21.35 5.33
C PHE A 108 4.10 -20.63 5.33
N GLN A 109 3.25 -20.93 4.35
CA GLN A 109 1.90 -20.34 4.23
C GLN A 109 1.00 -20.64 5.45
N ARG A 110 1.18 -21.78 6.08
CA ARG A 110 0.46 -22.18 7.29
C ARG A 110 1.08 -21.62 8.58
N GLY A 111 2.14 -20.82 8.51
CA GLY A 111 2.84 -20.28 9.68
C GLY A 111 3.74 -21.31 10.41
N LEU A 112 3.94 -22.50 9.85
CA LEU A 112 4.81 -23.55 10.41
C LEU A 112 6.27 -23.24 10.05
N TYR A 113 6.79 -22.11 10.50
CA TYR A 113 8.05 -21.53 10.05
C TYR A 113 9.26 -22.42 10.34
N VAL A 114 9.33 -23.08 11.50
CA VAL A 114 10.46 -23.99 11.83
C VAL A 114 10.51 -25.16 10.85
N LYS A 115 9.34 -25.78 10.56
CA LYS A 115 9.25 -26.86 9.58
C LYS A 115 9.58 -26.37 8.18
N ALA A 116 9.05 -25.20 7.79
CA ALA A 116 9.31 -24.61 6.48
C ALA A 116 10.82 -24.35 6.28
N LEU A 117 11.49 -23.84 7.31
CA LEU A 117 12.92 -23.56 7.26
C LEU A 117 13.77 -24.85 7.13
N ASP A 118 13.44 -25.90 7.90
CA ASP A 118 14.16 -27.18 7.83
C ASP A 118 14.10 -27.80 6.42
N VAL A 119 12.87 -27.83 5.84
CA VAL A 119 12.69 -28.37 4.48
C VAL A 119 13.35 -27.47 3.43
N ALA A 120 13.19 -26.14 3.56
CA ALA A 120 13.77 -25.18 2.63
C ALA A 120 15.29 -25.20 2.64
N LEU A 121 15.95 -25.29 3.82
CA LEU A 121 17.41 -25.33 3.94
C LEU A 121 18.01 -26.56 3.25
N LYS A 122 17.38 -27.73 3.35
CA LYS A 122 17.85 -28.97 2.67
C LYS A 122 17.83 -28.76 1.15
N ARG A 123 16.77 -28.22 0.60
CA ARG A 123 16.65 -27.95 -0.84
C ARG A 123 17.53 -26.79 -1.30
N ALA A 124 17.62 -25.73 -0.50
CA ALA A 124 18.48 -24.56 -0.77
C ALA A 124 19.96 -24.96 -0.85
N SER A 125 20.41 -25.85 0.06
CA SER A 125 21.77 -26.42 0.04
C SER A 125 22.04 -27.28 -1.20
N ALA A 126 21.00 -27.91 -1.76
CA ALA A 126 21.07 -28.65 -3.02
C ALA A 126 21.00 -27.73 -4.26
N GLY A 127 20.88 -26.42 -4.08
CA GLY A 127 20.89 -25.42 -5.16
C GLY A 127 19.51 -25.03 -5.70
N ASP A 128 18.41 -25.42 -5.04
CA ASP A 128 17.07 -24.99 -5.44
C ASP A 128 16.86 -23.49 -5.18
N ALA A 129 16.73 -22.71 -6.25
CA ALA A 129 16.67 -21.24 -6.19
C ALA A 129 15.45 -20.72 -5.43
N ALA A 130 14.28 -21.34 -5.61
CA ALA A 130 13.06 -20.97 -4.91
C ALA A 130 13.19 -21.18 -3.39
N SER A 131 13.77 -22.31 -2.98
CA SER A 131 14.06 -22.59 -1.57
C SER A 131 15.12 -21.66 -1.00
N GLN A 132 16.14 -21.27 -1.77
CA GLN A 132 17.13 -20.26 -1.36
C GLN A 132 16.46 -18.90 -1.11
N THR A 133 15.52 -18.51 -1.97
CA THR A 133 14.71 -17.28 -1.80
C THR A 133 13.86 -17.36 -0.55
N LEU A 134 13.18 -18.49 -0.31
CA LEU A 134 12.37 -18.69 0.90
C LEU A 134 13.21 -18.62 2.19
N VAL A 135 14.38 -19.28 2.22
CA VAL A 135 15.34 -19.21 3.35
C VAL A 135 15.77 -17.75 3.58
N ALA A 136 16.13 -17.02 2.52
CA ALA A 136 16.51 -15.63 2.61
C ALA A 136 15.39 -14.76 3.19
N GLU A 137 14.16 -14.97 2.74
CA GLU A 137 13.00 -14.24 3.26
C GLU A 137 12.75 -14.52 4.73
N MET A 138 12.80 -15.79 5.14
CA MET A 138 12.61 -16.18 6.54
C MET A 138 13.70 -15.61 7.44
N MET A 139 14.96 -15.65 7.04
CA MET A 139 16.08 -15.04 7.77
C MET A 139 15.98 -13.53 7.84
N SER A 140 15.57 -12.86 6.75
CA SER A 140 15.42 -11.41 6.72
C SER A 140 14.33 -10.89 7.65
N LYS A 141 13.27 -11.68 7.84
CA LYS A 141 12.10 -11.35 8.68
C LYS A 141 12.17 -11.94 10.10
N GLY A 142 13.07 -12.89 10.35
CA GLY A 142 13.15 -13.62 11.62
C GLY A 142 12.01 -14.63 11.82
N LEU A 143 11.59 -15.32 10.75
CA LEU A 143 10.49 -16.28 10.78
C LEU A 143 11.05 -17.71 11.04
N GLY A 144 10.76 -18.25 12.21
CA GLY A 144 11.26 -19.55 12.64
C GLY A 144 12.76 -19.63 12.99
N ILE A 145 13.46 -18.50 12.89
CA ILE A 145 14.88 -18.33 13.19
C ILE A 145 15.12 -16.87 13.62
N ASN A 146 16.21 -16.62 14.36
CA ASN A 146 16.64 -15.25 14.64
C ASN A 146 16.93 -14.47 13.34
N ARG A 147 16.52 -13.21 13.32
CA ARG A 147 16.74 -12.35 12.16
C ARG A 147 18.23 -12.21 11.85
N ASP A 148 18.61 -12.57 10.64
CA ASP A 148 19.97 -12.41 10.10
C ASP A 148 19.92 -11.87 8.67
N ALA A 149 19.98 -10.55 8.56
CA ALA A 149 19.90 -9.88 7.27
C ALA A 149 21.17 -10.06 6.41
N LYS A 150 22.33 -10.34 7.02
CA LYS A 150 23.58 -10.57 6.29
C LYS A 150 23.55 -11.92 5.60
N THR A 151 23.17 -12.97 6.31
CA THR A 151 23.00 -14.32 5.74
C THR A 151 21.84 -14.34 4.75
N ALA A 152 20.75 -13.59 4.99
CA ALA A 152 19.67 -13.43 4.00
C ALA A 152 20.16 -12.81 2.69
N ALA A 153 21.02 -11.79 2.75
CA ALA A 153 21.62 -11.18 1.55
C ALA A 153 22.47 -12.17 0.74
N PHE A 154 23.21 -13.06 1.41
CA PHE A 154 23.96 -14.14 0.76
C PHE A 154 23.01 -15.09 0.00
N TRP A 155 21.95 -15.57 0.66
CA TRP A 155 21.00 -16.48 0.02
C TRP A 155 20.23 -15.82 -1.13
N TYR A 156 19.84 -14.54 -1.00
CA TYR A 156 19.25 -13.78 -2.12
C TYR A 156 20.22 -13.69 -3.30
N GLY A 157 21.52 -13.47 -3.05
CA GLY A 157 22.54 -13.44 -4.10
C GLY A 157 22.65 -14.79 -4.82
N GLN A 158 22.69 -15.89 -4.06
CA GLN A 158 22.76 -17.25 -4.63
C GLN A 158 21.52 -17.57 -5.49
N ALA A 159 20.32 -17.25 -5.00
CA ALA A 159 19.09 -17.47 -5.74
C ALA A 159 18.99 -16.58 -6.99
N ALA A 160 19.42 -15.32 -6.89
CA ALA A 160 19.45 -14.37 -8.01
C ALA A 160 20.39 -14.83 -9.13
N GLU A 161 21.57 -15.38 -8.80
CA GLU A 161 22.50 -15.96 -9.78
C GLU A 161 21.90 -17.18 -10.48
N ARG A 162 20.98 -17.90 -9.83
CA ARG A 162 20.26 -19.04 -10.39
C ARG A 162 18.97 -18.67 -11.10
N GLY A 163 18.67 -17.38 -11.18
CA GLY A 163 17.56 -16.85 -11.98
C GLY A 163 16.22 -16.75 -11.28
N ASP A 164 16.13 -16.90 -9.95
CA ASP A 164 14.87 -16.67 -9.26
C ASP A 164 14.44 -15.20 -9.31
N PRO A 165 13.24 -14.88 -9.86
CA PRO A 165 12.85 -13.50 -10.09
C PRO A 165 12.61 -12.69 -8.80
N ALA A 166 12.15 -13.34 -7.73
CA ALA A 166 11.93 -12.69 -6.46
C ALA A 166 13.27 -12.37 -5.76
N ALA A 167 14.23 -13.31 -5.82
CA ALA A 167 15.58 -13.08 -5.33
C ALA A 167 16.31 -12.00 -6.13
N MET A 168 16.22 -12.01 -7.47
CA MET A 168 16.82 -10.98 -8.32
C MET A 168 16.31 -9.59 -7.92
N PHE A 169 15.00 -9.45 -7.69
CA PHE A 169 14.42 -8.20 -7.22
C PHE A 169 14.97 -7.78 -5.85
N GLN A 170 14.95 -8.65 -4.86
CA GLN A 170 15.46 -8.35 -3.52
C GLN A 170 16.97 -8.05 -3.52
N TYR A 171 17.75 -8.84 -4.27
CA TYR A 171 19.19 -8.62 -4.37
C TYR A 171 19.55 -7.32 -5.07
N SER A 172 18.78 -6.92 -6.09
CA SER A 172 18.93 -5.62 -6.73
C SER A 172 18.77 -4.46 -5.74
N LEU A 173 17.77 -4.52 -4.83
CA LEU A 173 17.59 -3.51 -3.79
C LEU A 173 18.77 -3.47 -2.79
N LEU A 174 19.33 -4.63 -2.45
CA LEU A 174 20.52 -4.70 -1.58
C LEU A 174 21.74 -4.08 -2.26
N LEU A 175 21.95 -4.35 -3.55
CA LEU A 175 23.03 -3.74 -4.35
C LEU A 175 22.85 -2.23 -4.52
N MET A 176 21.61 -1.74 -4.69
CA MET A 176 21.32 -0.30 -4.74
C MET A 176 21.66 0.40 -3.42
N SER A 177 21.28 -0.22 -2.31
CA SER A 177 21.47 0.39 -0.98
C SER A 177 22.87 0.21 -0.41
N GLY A 178 23.67 -0.71 -0.92
CA GLY A 178 24.97 -1.08 -0.34
C GLY A 178 24.86 -1.75 1.04
N ARG A 179 23.68 -2.24 1.41
CA ARG A 179 23.46 -2.88 2.73
C ARG A 179 23.76 -4.37 2.63
N TYR A 180 24.67 -4.83 3.47
CA TYR A 180 25.14 -6.22 3.57
C TYR A 180 25.91 -6.74 2.36
N VAL A 181 25.88 -6.02 1.24
CA VAL A 181 26.69 -6.26 0.03
C VAL A 181 27.25 -4.94 -0.46
N PRO A 182 28.41 -4.92 -1.13
CA PRO A 182 28.92 -3.68 -1.74
C PRO A 182 27.92 -3.09 -2.74
N ALA A 183 27.76 -1.77 -2.71
CA ALA A 183 26.88 -1.10 -3.67
C ALA A 183 27.40 -1.25 -5.10
N ASP A 184 26.52 -1.66 -6.00
CA ASP A 184 26.80 -1.80 -7.44
C ASP A 184 25.53 -1.48 -8.23
N LYS A 185 25.40 -0.23 -8.67
CA LYS A 185 24.23 0.24 -9.43
C LYS A 185 24.04 -0.54 -10.73
N LYS A 186 25.15 -0.82 -11.45
CA LYS A 186 25.05 -1.51 -12.75
C LYS A 186 24.53 -2.93 -12.61
N LYS A 187 25.03 -3.66 -11.61
CA LYS A 187 24.56 -5.03 -11.31
C LYS A 187 23.14 -5.01 -10.76
N ALA A 188 22.79 -4.00 -9.96
CA ALA A 188 21.44 -3.80 -9.44
C ALA A 188 20.42 -3.58 -10.57
N ASP A 189 20.71 -2.67 -11.49
CA ASP A 189 19.85 -2.39 -12.65
C ASP A 189 19.68 -3.62 -13.55
N ASP A 190 20.76 -4.39 -13.78
CA ASP A 190 20.69 -5.63 -14.57
C ASP A 190 19.78 -6.68 -13.90
N TYR A 191 19.93 -6.92 -12.59
CA TYR A 191 19.03 -7.83 -11.88
C TYR A 191 17.60 -7.30 -11.81
N MET A 192 17.38 -6.00 -11.63
CA MET A 192 16.03 -5.40 -11.65
C MET A 192 15.37 -5.64 -13.00
N ARG A 193 16.09 -5.38 -14.10
CA ARG A 193 15.61 -5.63 -15.46
C ARG A 193 15.27 -7.11 -15.67
N LYS A 194 16.19 -8.03 -15.33
CA LYS A 194 15.97 -9.48 -15.47
C LYS A 194 14.77 -9.97 -14.66
N ALA A 195 14.62 -9.51 -13.42
CA ALA A 195 13.46 -9.80 -12.59
C ALA A 195 12.15 -9.32 -13.21
N ALA A 196 12.15 -8.09 -13.78
CA ALA A 196 10.99 -7.51 -14.47
C ALA A 196 10.62 -8.29 -15.75
N GLU A 197 11.61 -8.68 -16.55
CA GLU A 197 11.43 -9.50 -17.74
C GLU A 197 10.91 -10.90 -17.39
N ALA A 198 11.39 -11.49 -16.29
CA ALA A 198 10.95 -12.78 -15.76
C ALA A 198 9.56 -12.73 -15.08
N GLY A 199 8.91 -11.57 -15.02
CA GLY A 199 7.52 -11.43 -14.57
C GLY A 199 7.31 -10.99 -13.14
N ASN A 200 8.36 -10.71 -12.35
CA ASN A 200 8.19 -10.16 -11.01
C ASN A 200 7.50 -8.79 -11.05
N SER A 201 6.30 -8.68 -10.46
CA SER A 201 5.46 -7.49 -10.56
C SER A 201 6.08 -6.25 -9.91
N SER A 202 6.74 -6.42 -8.77
CA SER A 202 7.45 -5.32 -8.10
C SER A 202 8.64 -4.85 -8.91
N ALA A 203 9.41 -5.79 -9.50
CA ALA A 203 10.52 -5.46 -10.37
C ALA A 203 10.04 -4.76 -11.66
N GLN A 204 8.91 -5.17 -12.23
CA GLN A 204 8.33 -4.50 -13.40
C GLN A 204 8.01 -3.03 -13.11
N PHE A 205 7.38 -2.75 -11.98
CA PHE A 205 7.10 -1.37 -11.58
C PHE A 205 8.40 -0.57 -11.34
N ASN A 206 9.33 -1.11 -10.56
CA ASN A 206 10.59 -0.43 -10.23
C ASN A 206 11.47 -0.23 -11.48
N TRP A 207 11.54 -1.21 -12.39
CA TRP A 207 12.27 -1.06 -13.64
C TRP A 207 11.66 0.05 -14.51
N GLY A 208 10.33 0.11 -14.57
CA GLY A 208 9.64 1.23 -15.23
C GLY A 208 10.05 2.59 -14.65
N GLN A 209 10.20 2.71 -13.33
CA GLN A 209 10.67 3.96 -12.70
C GLN A 209 12.12 4.29 -13.07
N ILE A 210 13.00 3.29 -13.09
CA ILE A 210 14.40 3.48 -13.53
C ILE A 210 14.43 3.98 -14.97
N LEU A 211 13.63 3.41 -15.86
CA LEU A 211 13.55 3.84 -17.27
C LEU A 211 13.08 5.29 -17.42
N VAL A 212 12.12 5.73 -16.59
CA VAL A 212 11.67 7.13 -16.57
C VAL A 212 12.75 8.06 -16.03
N SER A 213 13.44 7.65 -14.96
CA SER A 213 14.51 8.44 -14.35
C SER A 213 15.72 8.62 -15.30
N ASP A 214 16.13 7.55 -15.96
CA ASP A 214 17.30 7.55 -16.85
C ASP A 214 17.00 8.18 -18.23
N ASN A 215 15.72 8.30 -18.60
CA ASN A 215 15.27 8.89 -19.86
C ASN A 215 14.15 9.92 -19.60
N PRO A 216 14.47 11.15 -19.20
CA PRO A 216 13.46 12.16 -18.90
C PRO A 216 12.49 12.44 -20.06
N GLY A 217 11.22 12.67 -19.72
CA GLY A 217 10.16 13.02 -20.67
C GLY A 217 9.50 11.83 -21.38
N ASP A 218 8.90 12.10 -22.55
CA ASP A 218 8.08 11.14 -23.30
C ASP A 218 8.82 9.83 -23.65
N LYS A 219 10.14 9.90 -23.84
CA LYS A 219 10.94 8.71 -24.15
C LYS A 219 10.91 7.70 -23.00
N GLY A 220 11.14 8.15 -21.77
CA GLY A 220 11.12 7.28 -20.59
C GLY A 220 9.75 6.69 -20.34
N PHE A 221 8.69 7.47 -20.49
CA PHE A 221 7.32 6.99 -20.37
C PHE A 221 6.96 5.91 -21.39
N LYS A 222 7.40 6.07 -22.65
CA LYS A 222 7.20 5.05 -23.69
C LYS A 222 7.92 3.75 -23.38
N LEU A 223 9.14 3.84 -22.84
CA LEU A 223 9.93 2.67 -22.44
C LEU A 223 9.33 1.98 -21.20
N ALA A 224 8.83 2.75 -20.24
CA ALA A 224 8.29 2.27 -18.98
C ALA A 224 6.88 1.66 -19.11
N LEU A 225 6.04 2.21 -20.00
CA LEU A 225 4.63 1.84 -20.11
C LEU A 225 4.38 0.34 -20.22
N PRO A 226 5.09 -0.45 -21.06
CA PRO A 226 4.89 -1.90 -21.14
C PRO A 226 5.15 -2.63 -19.81
N PHE A 227 6.08 -2.14 -19.00
CA PHE A 227 6.38 -2.70 -17.68
C PHE A 227 5.31 -2.33 -16.66
N TYR A 228 4.86 -1.06 -16.65
CA TYR A 228 3.74 -0.64 -15.81
C TYR A 228 2.46 -1.39 -16.14
N GLU A 229 2.13 -1.60 -17.42
CA GLU A 229 0.95 -2.38 -17.82
C GLU A 229 1.01 -3.82 -17.30
N ARG A 230 2.18 -4.47 -17.35
CA ARG A 230 2.37 -5.83 -16.82
C ARG A 230 2.21 -5.87 -15.31
N ALA A 231 2.83 -4.93 -14.59
CA ALA A 231 2.70 -4.82 -13.13
C ALA A 231 1.25 -4.49 -12.71
N ALA A 232 0.57 -3.58 -13.43
CA ALA A 232 -0.81 -3.21 -13.18
C ALA A 232 -1.79 -4.37 -13.35
N LYS A 233 -1.58 -5.21 -14.38
CA LYS A 233 -2.35 -6.45 -14.60
C LYS A 233 -2.19 -7.45 -13.45
N GLN A 234 -1.04 -7.46 -12.80
CA GLN A 234 -0.75 -8.29 -11.62
C GLN A 234 -1.22 -7.65 -10.30
N GLY A 235 -1.90 -6.49 -10.34
CA GLY A 235 -2.52 -5.89 -9.18
C GLY A 235 -1.66 -4.87 -8.42
N VAL A 236 -0.49 -4.48 -8.94
CA VAL A 236 0.34 -3.44 -8.31
C VAL A 236 -0.38 -2.08 -8.41
N ALA A 237 -0.85 -1.55 -7.29
CA ALA A 237 -1.68 -0.34 -7.25
C ALA A 237 -0.96 0.91 -7.80
N ASP A 238 0.32 1.08 -7.47
CA ASP A 238 1.17 2.14 -8.00
C ASP A 238 1.29 2.07 -9.53
N ALA A 239 1.42 0.86 -10.08
CA ALA A 239 1.48 0.64 -11.52
C ALA A 239 0.11 0.91 -12.18
N GLN A 240 -1.00 0.53 -11.54
CA GLN A 240 -2.35 0.84 -12.00
C GLN A 240 -2.57 2.34 -12.07
N TYR A 241 -2.12 3.08 -11.06
CA TYR A 241 -2.14 4.53 -11.04
C TYR A 241 -1.27 5.12 -12.16
N ALA A 242 -0.02 4.65 -12.30
CA ALA A 242 0.89 5.12 -13.35
C ALA A 242 0.31 4.90 -14.76
N VAL A 243 -0.25 3.71 -15.03
CA VAL A 243 -0.93 3.41 -16.30
C VAL A 243 -2.09 4.36 -16.55
N ALA A 244 -2.94 4.60 -15.55
CA ALA A 244 -4.08 5.52 -15.68
C ALA A 244 -3.62 6.93 -16.08
N GLN A 245 -2.59 7.45 -15.41
CA GLN A 245 -2.04 8.78 -15.68
C GLN A 245 -1.37 8.86 -17.06
N LEU A 246 -0.59 7.84 -17.43
CA LEU A 246 0.07 7.79 -18.75
C LEU A 246 -0.94 7.68 -19.90
N TYR A 247 -2.01 6.90 -19.71
CA TYR A 247 -3.06 6.76 -20.74
C TYR A 247 -3.76 8.09 -21.05
N VAL A 248 -3.97 8.95 -20.06
CA VAL A 248 -4.61 10.25 -20.26
C VAL A 248 -3.63 11.31 -20.79
N ASN A 249 -2.39 11.30 -20.28
CA ASN A 249 -1.49 12.44 -20.47
C ASN A 249 -0.41 12.22 -21.56
N MET A 250 -0.08 10.97 -21.88
CA MET A 250 1.00 10.67 -22.84
C MET A 250 0.51 10.78 -24.29
N LYS A 251 1.30 11.44 -25.13
CA LYS A 251 1.02 11.53 -26.56
C LYS A 251 1.20 10.18 -27.27
N GLY A 252 0.31 9.90 -28.21
CA GLY A 252 0.36 8.69 -29.04
C GLY A 252 -0.20 7.43 -28.37
N VAL A 253 -0.87 7.56 -27.22
CA VAL A 253 -1.65 6.46 -26.66
C VAL A 253 -2.93 6.26 -27.50
N PRO A 254 -3.25 5.04 -27.95
CA PRO A 254 -4.49 4.73 -28.64
C PRO A 254 -5.74 5.11 -27.84
N GLU A 255 -6.80 5.53 -28.51
CA GLU A 255 -8.03 5.98 -27.83
C GLU A 255 -8.69 4.84 -27.01
N GLU A 256 -8.58 3.58 -27.46
CA GLU A 256 -9.06 2.41 -26.73
C GLU A 256 -8.39 2.30 -25.35
N LYS A 257 -7.09 2.55 -25.28
CA LYS A 257 -6.34 2.55 -24.01
C LYS A 257 -6.70 3.76 -23.14
N LYS A 258 -6.88 4.94 -23.75
CA LYS A 258 -7.33 6.13 -23.01
C LYS A 258 -8.69 5.91 -22.36
N ALA A 259 -9.61 5.22 -23.06
CA ALA A 259 -10.92 4.85 -22.50
C ALA A 259 -10.82 3.92 -21.28
N GLU A 260 -9.75 3.15 -21.15
CA GLU A 260 -9.50 2.30 -19.99
C GLU A 260 -8.89 3.05 -18.78
N ALA A 261 -8.39 4.26 -18.96
CA ALA A 261 -7.63 4.98 -17.94
C ALA A 261 -8.38 5.07 -16.60
N ARG A 262 -9.68 5.43 -16.64
CA ARG A 262 -10.50 5.54 -15.44
C ARG A 262 -10.67 4.20 -14.72
N ARG A 263 -10.73 3.08 -15.45
CA ARG A 263 -10.81 1.74 -14.84
C ARG A 263 -9.51 1.36 -14.10
N TRP A 264 -8.36 1.74 -14.64
CA TRP A 264 -7.09 1.53 -13.98
C TRP A 264 -6.96 2.38 -12.72
N LEU A 265 -7.36 3.67 -12.80
CA LEU A 265 -7.38 4.55 -11.64
C LEU A 265 -8.32 4.03 -10.54
N GLU A 266 -9.49 3.53 -10.93
CA GLU A 266 -10.47 2.96 -9.99
C GLU A 266 -9.93 1.72 -9.26
N ARG A 267 -9.18 0.85 -9.96
CA ARG A 267 -8.51 -0.30 -9.33
C ARG A 267 -7.51 0.14 -8.29
N ALA A 268 -6.64 1.11 -8.61
CA ALA A 268 -5.68 1.67 -7.66
C ALA A 268 -6.38 2.32 -6.45
N ALA A 269 -7.46 3.09 -6.68
CA ALA A 269 -8.24 3.73 -5.63
C ALA A 269 -8.90 2.70 -4.69
N LYS A 270 -9.49 1.62 -5.24
CA LYS A 270 -10.07 0.51 -4.49
C LYS A 270 -9.03 -0.30 -3.72
N ALA A 271 -7.80 -0.37 -4.22
CA ALA A 271 -6.68 -0.97 -3.50
C ALA A 271 -6.15 -0.08 -2.35
N GLY A 272 -6.75 1.09 -2.13
CA GLY A 272 -6.40 1.99 -1.04
C GLY A 272 -5.26 2.97 -1.36
N PHE A 273 -4.90 3.12 -2.62
CA PHE A 273 -3.87 4.09 -3.01
C PHE A 273 -4.44 5.52 -2.87
N ASP A 274 -3.96 6.26 -1.88
CA ASP A 274 -4.55 7.54 -1.45
C ASP A 274 -4.61 8.59 -2.57
N THR A 275 -3.54 8.72 -3.35
CA THR A 275 -3.51 9.65 -4.49
C THR A 275 -4.53 9.25 -5.56
N ALA A 276 -4.72 7.95 -5.80
CA ALA A 276 -5.72 7.49 -6.75
C ALA A 276 -7.15 7.76 -6.27
N GLN A 277 -7.42 7.73 -4.96
CA GLN A 277 -8.72 8.09 -4.41
C GLN A 277 -9.04 9.57 -4.61
N LEU A 278 -8.06 10.45 -4.38
CA LEU A 278 -8.18 11.88 -4.67
C LEU A 278 -8.44 12.11 -6.16
N ASP A 279 -7.57 11.55 -7.02
CA ASP A 279 -7.65 11.76 -8.47
C ASP A 279 -8.95 11.18 -9.04
N MET A 280 -9.44 10.06 -8.51
CA MET A 280 -10.71 9.46 -8.91
C MET A 280 -11.87 10.44 -8.69
N GLY A 281 -11.89 11.13 -7.55
CA GLY A 281 -12.85 12.19 -7.27
C GLY A 281 -12.74 13.34 -8.26
N ILE A 282 -11.53 13.85 -8.48
CA ILE A 282 -11.26 14.94 -9.42
C ILE A 282 -11.64 14.54 -10.86
N TRP A 283 -11.32 13.31 -11.29
CA TRP A 283 -11.64 12.84 -12.64
C TRP A 283 -13.14 12.72 -12.88
N PHE A 284 -13.91 12.29 -11.88
CA PHE A 284 -15.37 12.28 -11.99
C PHE A 284 -15.97 13.70 -12.02
N VAL A 285 -15.46 14.61 -11.20
CA VAL A 285 -15.92 16.01 -11.20
C VAL A 285 -15.60 16.71 -12.53
N ASN A 286 -14.43 16.45 -13.12
CA ASN A 286 -13.98 17.12 -14.33
C ASN A 286 -14.31 16.39 -15.64
N GLY A 287 -14.78 15.14 -15.58
CA GLY A 287 -15.03 14.30 -16.76
C GLY A 287 -13.77 13.77 -17.42
N VAL A 288 -12.67 13.56 -16.66
CA VAL A 288 -11.42 13.00 -17.21
C VAL A 288 -11.57 11.49 -17.42
N GLY A 289 -11.21 11.00 -18.61
CA GLY A 289 -11.29 9.58 -18.97
C GLY A 289 -12.72 9.03 -19.06
N GLY A 290 -13.73 9.90 -19.22
CA GLY A 290 -15.14 9.53 -19.39
C GLY A 290 -16.09 10.65 -18.97
N GLU A 291 -17.38 10.33 -18.88
CA GLU A 291 -18.39 11.31 -18.52
C GLU A 291 -18.23 11.86 -17.10
N ARG A 292 -18.63 13.10 -16.93
CA ARG A 292 -18.69 13.79 -15.63
C ARG A 292 -19.77 13.16 -14.76
N ASN A 293 -19.44 12.97 -13.47
CA ASN A 293 -20.39 12.44 -12.49
C ASN A 293 -20.07 13.02 -11.11
N TYR A 294 -20.84 14.03 -10.71
CA TYR A 294 -20.60 14.72 -9.45
C TYR A 294 -20.85 13.84 -8.22
N ASP A 295 -21.85 12.94 -8.26
CA ASP A 295 -22.16 12.06 -7.13
C ASP A 295 -20.98 11.14 -6.82
N LYS A 296 -20.44 10.47 -7.85
CA LYS A 296 -19.23 9.64 -7.70
C LYS A 296 -18.01 10.46 -7.33
N GLY A 297 -17.88 11.66 -7.89
CA GLY A 297 -16.80 12.59 -7.56
C GLY A 297 -16.80 12.97 -6.09
N PHE A 298 -17.97 13.35 -5.58
CA PHE A 298 -18.18 13.65 -4.17
C PHE A 298 -17.83 12.47 -3.26
N GLU A 299 -18.32 11.26 -3.57
CA GLU A 299 -18.04 10.07 -2.75
C GLU A 299 -16.53 9.75 -2.68
N TRP A 300 -15.81 9.80 -3.78
CA TRP A 300 -14.37 9.56 -3.78
C TRP A 300 -13.60 10.64 -3.03
N LEU A 301 -13.95 11.92 -3.22
CA LEU A 301 -13.33 13.02 -2.47
C LEU A 301 -13.64 12.92 -0.98
N ARG A 302 -14.85 12.48 -0.60
CA ARG A 302 -15.23 12.22 0.79
C ARG A 302 -14.38 11.14 1.42
N ILE A 303 -14.15 10.02 0.72
CA ILE A 303 -13.24 8.94 1.18
C ILE A 303 -11.83 9.49 1.41
N ALA A 304 -11.25 10.18 0.43
CA ALA A 304 -9.91 10.73 0.53
C ALA A 304 -9.80 11.79 1.65
N ALA A 305 -10.81 12.66 1.80
CA ALA A 305 -10.86 13.69 2.83
C ALA A 305 -10.91 13.09 4.26
N HIS A 306 -11.70 12.03 4.46
CA HIS A 306 -11.78 11.32 5.74
C HIS A 306 -10.47 10.63 6.10
N ARG A 307 -9.71 10.19 5.13
CA ARG A 307 -8.35 9.64 5.31
C ARG A 307 -7.29 10.73 5.57
N GLY A 308 -7.70 11.99 5.56
CA GLY A 308 -6.86 13.14 5.89
C GLY A 308 -6.14 13.77 4.70
N ASN A 309 -6.55 13.45 3.46
CA ASN A 309 -6.02 14.13 2.28
C ASN A 309 -6.49 15.58 2.25
N VAL A 310 -5.53 16.50 2.40
CA VAL A 310 -5.80 17.94 2.55
C VAL A 310 -6.42 18.55 1.29
N VAL A 311 -5.98 18.11 0.11
CA VAL A 311 -6.53 18.59 -1.18
C VAL A 311 -7.97 18.10 -1.35
N ALA A 312 -8.25 16.84 -0.96
CA ALA A 312 -9.61 16.32 -0.97
C ALA A 312 -10.53 17.07 -0.01
N GLN A 313 -10.04 17.44 1.19
CA GLN A 313 -10.78 18.26 2.14
C GLN A 313 -11.16 19.62 1.54
N ASN A 314 -10.22 20.31 0.91
CA ASN A 314 -10.47 21.57 0.22
C ASN A 314 -11.49 21.39 -0.91
N LYS A 315 -11.31 20.40 -1.79
CA LYS A 315 -12.24 20.12 -2.89
C LYS A 315 -13.65 19.77 -2.39
N LEU A 316 -13.75 19.01 -1.31
CA LEU A 316 -15.03 18.63 -0.72
C LEU A 316 -15.78 19.84 -0.17
N SER A 317 -15.06 20.83 0.39
CA SER A 317 -15.64 22.10 0.80
C SER A 317 -16.33 22.82 -0.37
N HIS A 318 -15.67 22.94 -1.52
CA HIS A 318 -16.26 23.51 -2.72
C HIS A 318 -17.51 22.75 -3.19
N LEU A 319 -17.49 21.41 -3.19
CA LEU A 319 -18.64 20.62 -3.60
C LEU A 319 -19.88 20.83 -2.70
N TYR A 320 -19.67 21.03 -1.40
CA TYR A 320 -20.77 21.37 -0.49
C TYR A 320 -21.34 22.78 -0.75
N ILE A 321 -20.50 23.76 -1.11
CA ILE A 321 -20.94 25.13 -1.44
C ILE A 321 -21.73 25.14 -2.75
N GLU A 322 -21.19 24.45 -3.77
CA GLU A 322 -21.74 24.45 -5.12
C GLU A 322 -22.89 23.44 -5.30
N ALA A 323 -23.21 22.65 -4.26
CA ALA A 323 -24.22 21.59 -4.30
C ALA A 323 -23.95 20.55 -5.41
N LEU A 324 -22.67 20.20 -5.66
CA LEU A 324 -22.24 19.25 -6.69
C LEU A 324 -22.09 17.84 -6.10
N GLY A 325 -22.96 16.91 -6.51
CA GLY A 325 -23.00 15.54 -6.01
C GLY A 325 -23.45 15.40 -4.55
N THR A 326 -23.97 16.48 -3.97
CA THR A 326 -24.49 16.52 -2.61
C THR A 326 -25.48 17.68 -2.44
N ARG A 327 -26.19 17.71 -1.32
CA ARG A 327 -26.98 18.89 -0.93
C ARG A 327 -26.05 19.96 -0.35
N PRO A 328 -26.36 21.26 -0.54
CA PRO A 328 -25.57 22.33 0.03
C PRO A 328 -25.59 22.24 1.56
N ASN A 329 -24.42 22.36 2.16
CA ASN A 329 -24.29 22.35 3.61
C ASN A 329 -23.15 23.29 4.06
N PRO A 330 -23.46 24.52 4.47
CA PRO A 330 -22.45 25.50 4.84
C PRO A 330 -21.60 25.10 6.04
N VAL A 331 -22.15 24.35 7.00
CA VAL A 331 -21.40 23.90 8.18
C VAL A 331 -20.38 22.82 7.77
N GLU A 332 -20.78 21.85 6.95
CA GLU A 332 -19.85 20.83 6.43
C GLU A 332 -18.78 21.47 5.52
N ALA A 333 -19.18 22.39 4.63
CA ALA A 333 -18.22 23.13 3.80
C ALA A 333 -17.18 23.84 4.66
N ALA A 334 -17.62 24.60 5.66
CA ALA A 334 -16.73 25.32 6.57
C ALA A 334 -15.85 24.39 7.41
N LYS A 335 -16.38 23.26 7.88
CA LYS A 335 -15.60 22.22 8.59
C LYS A 335 -14.42 21.73 7.74
N TRP A 336 -14.67 21.33 6.49
CA TRP A 336 -13.64 20.82 5.61
C TRP A 336 -12.63 21.91 5.22
N TYR A 337 -13.10 23.15 5.06
CA TYR A 337 -12.22 24.30 4.89
C TYR A 337 -11.30 24.50 6.10
N VAL A 338 -11.85 24.52 7.32
CA VAL A 338 -11.05 24.68 8.56
C VAL A 338 -9.99 23.60 8.68
N LEU A 339 -10.32 22.34 8.33
CA LEU A 339 -9.35 21.23 8.35
C LEU A 339 -8.22 21.44 7.33
N SER A 340 -8.55 21.78 6.09
CA SER A 340 -7.55 22.00 5.04
C SER A 340 -6.68 23.23 5.33
N ARG A 341 -7.26 24.32 5.85
CA ARG A 341 -6.55 25.53 6.28
C ARG A 341 -5.56 25.24 7.42
N ARG A 342 -5.98 24.48 8.45
CA ARG A 342 -5.11 24.07 9.57
C ARG A 342 -3.92 23.23 9.09
N ALA A 343 -4.09 22.49 8.00
CA ALA A 343 -3.02 21.74 7.34
C ALA A 343 -2.16 22.58 6.39
N GLY A 344 -2.40 23.90 6.31
CA GLY A 344 -1.59 24.84 5.54
C GLY A 344 -2.08 25.12 4.12
N LEU A 345 -3.22 24.55 3.68
CA LEU A 345 -3.76 24.81 2.36
C LEU A 345 -4.63 26.09 2.40
N GLN A 346 -4.14 27.16 1.78
CA GLN A 346 -4.86 28.41 1.65
C GLN A 346 -5.75 28.41 0.40
N ASP A 347 -6.98 28.94 0.53
CA ASP A 347 -7.94 29.08 -0.55
C ASP A 347 -8.79 30.33 -0.26
N ALA A 348 -8.56 31.40 -1.03
CA ALA A 348 -9.20 32.69 -0.80
C ALA A 348 -10.74 32.62 -0.98
N ALA A 349 -11.22 31.82 -1.94
CA ALA A 349 -12.67 31.68 -2.14
C ALA A 349 -13.35 30.99 -0.96
N LEU A 350 -12.70 30.03 -0.35
CA LEU A 350 -13.19 29.36 0.86
C LEU A 350 -13.05 30.24 2.11
N GLU A 351 -12.02 31.09 2.18
CA GLU A 351 -11.91 32.09 3.24
C GLU A 351 -13.06 33.08 3.17
N ASP A 352 -13.31 33.65 1.99
CA ASP A 352 -14.43 34.60 1.79
C ASP A 352 -15.78 33.96 2.12
N PHE A 353 -15.99 32.71 1.70
CA PHE A 353 -17.19 31.95 2.08
C PHE A 353 -17.30 31.79 3.61
N TYR A 354 -16.20 31.39 4.27
CA TYR A 354 -16.17 31.15 5.71
C TYR A 354 -16.46 32.43 6.52
N LEU A 355 -15.94 33.57 6.07
CA LEU A 355 -16.22 34.85 6.67
C LEU A 355 -17.65 35.34 6.39
N GLY A 356 -18.28 34.90 5.33
CA GLY A 356 -19.65 35.27 4.94
C GLY A 356 -20.76 34.46 5.63
N ILE A 357 -20.48 33.31 6.24
CA ILE A 357 -21.47 32.53 7.01
C ILE A 357 -21.62 33.09 8.43
N ASN A 358 -22.79 32.87 9.09
CA ASN A 358 -23.05 33.40 10.40
C ASN A 358 -22.20 32.73 11.51
N ASP A 359 -22.09 33.46 12.67
CA ASP A 359 -21.24 33.00 13.80
C ASP A 359 -21.63 31.64 14.35
N GLU A 360 -22.89 31.24 14.30
CA GLU A 360 -23.34 29.95 14.76
C GLU A 360 -22.83 28.83 13.85
N GLN A 361 -22.92 29.02 12.53
CA GLN A 361 -22.38 28.07 11.54
C GLN A 361 -20.87 27.98 11.66
N GLN A 362 -20.14 29.07 11.88
CA GLN A 362 -18.69 29.06 12.12
C GLN A 362 -18.34 28.27 13.37
N ARG A 363 -19.03 28.47 14.50
CA ARG A 363 -18.83 27.68 15.73
C ARG A 363 -19.07 26.20 15.52
N GLN A 364 -20.19 25.83 14.90
CA GLN A 364 -20.53 24.44 14.60
C GLN A 364 -19.45 23.76 13.70
N ALA A 365 -18.96 24.50 12.70
CA ALA A 365 -17.90 24.00 11.81
C ALA A 365 -16.57 23.77 12.55
N ILE A 366 -16.18 24.71 13.44
CA ILE A 366 -14.98 24.58 14.27
C ILE A 366 -15.11 23.37 15.21
N ASP A 367 -16.27 23.21 15.87
CA ASP A 367 -16.53 22.10 16.77
C ASP A 367 -16.52 20.75 16.03
N ALA A 368 -17.08 20.70 14.83
CA ALA A 368 -17.03 19.53 13.96
C ALA A 368 -15.59 19.21 13.51
N ALA A 369 -14.81 20.21 13.17
CA ALA A 369 -13.40 20.06 12.81
C ALA A 369 -12.54 19.59 14.00
N ASN A 370 -12.83 20.08 15.22
CA ASN A 370 -12.12 19.66 16.45
C ASN A 370 -12.40 18.18 16.80
N ARG A 371 -13.60 17.69 16.51
CA ARG A 371 -14.00 16.30 16.73
C ARG A 371 -13.55 15.36 15.60
N PHE A 372 -13.10 15.89 14.48
CA PHE A 372 -12.70 15.08 13.34
C PHE A 372 -11.49 14.20 13.68
N ARG A 373 -11.62 12.91 13.41
CA ARG A 373 -10.52 11.91 13.49
C ARG A 373 -10.36 11.28 12.13
N ARG A 374 -9.12 11.14 11.68
CA ARG A 374 -8.80 10.41 10.45
C ARG A 374 -9.22 8.94 10.61
N GLN A 375 -9.79 8.39 9.55
CA GLN A 375 -10.22 6.97 9.50
C GLN A 375 -9.19 6.13 8.77
#